data_12092c7c8216b204739de4051747a27e
#
_entry.id   12092c7c8216b204739de4051747a27e
#
_cell.length_a   1.000
_cell.length_b   1.000
_cell.length_c   1.000
_cell.angle_alpha   90.00
_cell.angle_beta   90.00
_cell.angle_gamma   90.00
#
_symmetry.space_group_name_H-M   'P 1'
#
loop_
_entity.id
_entity.type
_entity.pdbx_description
1 polymer ?
#
loop_
_entity_poly.entity_id
_entity_poly.type
_entity_poly.pdbx_seq_one_letter_code
_entity_poly.pdbx_strand_id
1 'polypeptide(L)'
;MYPADGRKVFDIYTSPADIGPAIQKDLGIFPFPTFWGPVAGVDSPQGLPEAVSDWIARAARWIEERHRPDLHLIYLPHLDYNLQRLGPDDPQILADLTLVDDLVVDLIEDLEARGVSSLILSEYGITPVRHAIHLNRFFRQQGWLTIKEELGKELIDFGASEVFAVCDHQVAHIYLKDPSKRSTIRPMLETMEGIAMIWEEPEKKAHGMDHGRAGDLVVFARDWAWFTYYYSEEDQRAPDFARCVDIHRKPGYDPVELFMDPTLRWPRLKVAWRLLQKELGMRMLMDVIPLDASLVKGSHGTLPDEQVNYPMMLSSDPVFDGADRPLESTEIASLIERFFVS
;
A
#
# COMPACT_ATOMS: atom_id res chain seq x y z
N MET A 1 -0.29 16.96 -5.47
CA MET A 1 0.02 18.40 -5.40
C MET A 1 -0.95 19.07 -4.44
N TYR A 2 -0.48 19.94 -3.56
CA TYR A 2 -1.31 20.70 -2.61
C TYR A 2 -1.22 22.18 -2.98
N PRO A 3 -2.21 22.73 -3.69
CA PRO A 3 -2.25 24.16 -3.97
C PRO A 3 -2.32 25.00 -2.69
N ALA A 4 -1.91 26.25 -2.77
CA ALA A 4 -1.91 27.18 -1.62
C ALA A 4 -3.30 27.39 -0.99
N ASP A 5 -4.38 27.11 -1.71
CA ASP A 5 -5.77 27.16 -1.23
C ASP A 5 -6.20 25.89 -0.45
N GLY A 6 -5.30 24.95 -0.23
CA GLY A 6 -5.55 23.72 0.55
C GLY A 6 -6.34 22.63 -0.17
N ARG A 7 -6.65 22.82 -1.45
CA ARG A 7 -7.27 21.74 -2.26
C ARG A 7 -6.24 20.68 -2.60
N LYS A 8 -6.66 19.42 -2.64
CA LYS A 8 -5.87 18.32 -3.21
C LYS A 8 -6.15 18.27 -4.71
N VAL A 9 -5.09 18.31 -5.52
CA VAL A 9 -5.18 18.06 -6.96
C VAL A 9 -4.45 16.75 -7.23
N PHE A 10 -5.20 15.78 -7.76
CA PHE A 10 -4.66 14.51 -8.20
C PHE A 10 -4.37 14.60 -9.69
N ASP A 11 -3.14 14.32 -10.06
CA ASP A 11 -2.71 14.27 -11.44
C ASP A 11 -1.54 13.30 -11.57
N ILE A 12 -1.29 12.78 -12.77
CA ILE A 12 -0.11 11.99 -13.05
C ILE A 12 1.12 12.90 -13.04
N TYR A 13 2.23 12.36 -12.56
CA TYR A 13 3.54 12.99 -12.65
C TYR A 13 4.39 12.24 -13.67
N THR A 14 5.03 12.97 -14.58
CA THR A 14 5.95 12.40 -15.57
C THR A 14 7.27 13.16 -15.60
N SER A 15 8.32 12.43 -15.94
CA SER A 15 9.63 13.00 -16.28
C SER A 15 10.12 12.28 -17.53
N PRO A 16 10.25 12.98 -18.66
CA PRO A 16 9.95 14.40 -18.93
C PRO A 16 8.48 14.81 -18.70
N ALA A 17 8.27 16.09 -18.38
CA ALA A 17 6.94 16.58 -17.97
C ALA A 17 5.89 16.64 -19.10
N ASP A 18 6.32 16.65 -20.35
CA ASP A 18 5.47 16.70 -21.55
C ASP A 18 4.82 15.34 -21.89
N ILE A 19 5.38 14.24 -21.40
CA ILE A 19 4.84 12.88 -21.60
C ILE A 19 3.43 12.74 -20.99
N GLY A 20 3.22 13.25 -19.78
CA GLY A 20 1.94 13.14 -19.08
C GLY A 20 0.76 13.75 -19.85
N PRO A 21 0.82 15.03 -20.28
CA PRO A 21 -0.20 15.61 -21.12
C PRO A 21 -0.42 14.88 -22.45
N ALA A 22 0.64 14.33 -23.06
CA ALA A 22 0.54 13.58 -24.30
C ALA A 22 -0.21 12.25 -24.09
N ILE A 23 0.11 11.50 -23.03
CA ILE A 23 -0.61 10.27 -22.66
C ILE A 23 -2.08 10.58 -22.37
N GLN A 24 -2.37 11.59 -21.55
CA GLN A 24 -3.76 11.94 -21.23
C GLN A 24 -4.58 12.40 -22.43
N LYS A 25 -3.93 13.05 -23.39
CA LYS A 25 -4.60 13.44 -24.65
C LYS A 25 -5.04 12.22 -25.47
N ASP A 26 -4.21 11.19 -25.53
CA ASP A 26 -4.46 10.02 -26.39
C ASP A 26 -5.28 8.93 -25.67
N LEU A 27 -5.07 8.74 -24.36
CA LEU A 27 -5.67 7.66 -23.57
C LEU A 27 -6.78 8.14 -22.61
N GLY A 28 -6.94 9.44 -22.42
CA GLY A 28 -7.84 10.01 -21.41
C GLY A 28 -7.17 10.19 -20.06
N ILE A 29 -7.93 10.78 -19.14
CA ILE A 29 -7.47 11.12 -17.79
C ILE A 29 -7.29 9.83 -16.97
N PHE A 30 -6.22 9.77 -16.16
CA PHE A 30 -6.00 8.66 -15.24
C PHE A 30 -7.17 8.50 -14.26
N PRO A 31 -7.66 7.26 -14.03
CA PRO A 31 -8.87 7.00 -13.23
C PRO A 31 -8.61 7.08 -11.71
N PHE A 32 -8.19 8.23 -11.19
CA PHE A 32 -7.90 8.44 -9.78
C PHE A 32 -8.97 7.97 -8.78
N PRO A 33 -10.29 8.10 -9.06
CA PRO A 33 -11.31 7.63 -8.12
C PRO A 33 -11.26 6.15 -7.82
N THR A 34 -10.67 5.34 -8.71
CA THR A 34 -10.53 3.89 -8.57
C THR A 34 -9.12 3.46 -8.19
N PHE A 35 -8.20 4.40 -8.01
CA PHE A 35 -6.81 4.09 -7.66
C PHE A 35 -6.64 3.64 -6.20
N TRP A 36 -7.28 4.33 -5.25
CA TRP A 36 -7.22 3.97 -3.84
C TRP A 36 -8.48 4.48 -3.14
N GLY A 37 -9.00 3.69 -2.20
CA GLY A 37 -10.19 4.05 -1.45
C GLY A 37 -11.36 3.08 -1.69
N PRO A 38 -12.57 3.40 -1.22
CA PRO A 38 -13.71 2.49 -1.21
C PRO A 38 -14.18 1.99 -2.57
N VAL A 39 -13.77 2.62 -3.65
CA VAL A 39 -14.12 2.20 -5.03
C VAL A 39 -12.98 1.47 -5.74
N ALA A 40 -11.79 1.40 -5.11
CA ALA A 40 -10.68 0.62 -5.65
C ALA A 40 -11.02 -0.88 -5.62
N GLY A 41 -10.66 -1.62 -6.67
CA GLY A 41 -10.95 -3.04 -6.79
C GLY A 41 -12.45 -3.40 -6.88
N VAL A 42 -13.33 -2.43 -7.03
CA VAL A 42 -14.74 -2.69 -7.29
C VAL A 42 -14.97 -2.68 -8.80
N ASP A 43 -15.48 -3.81 -9.34
CA ASP A 43 -16.00 -3.82 -10.70
C ASP A 43 -17.02 -2.73 -10.85
N SER A 44 -16.84 -1.92 -11.87
CA SER A 44 -17.84 -0.93 -12.21
C SER A 44 -18.96 -1.59 -13.04
N PRO A 45 -20.14 -1.80 -12.46
CA PRO A 45 -21.24 -2.43 -13.21
C PRO A 45 -21.77 -1.58 -14.36
N GLN A 46 -21.17 -0.40 -14.64
CA GLN A 46 -21.75 0.60 -15.54
C GLN A 46 -20.74 1.23 -16.51
N GLY A 47 -19.65 0.54 -16.86
CA GLY A 47 -18.67 1.08 -17.80
C GLY A 47 -17.97 2.34 -17.31
N LEU A 48 -17.91 2.53 -16.00
CA LEU A 48 -17.00 3.48 -15.38
C LEU A 48 -15.57 2.95 -15.48
N PRO A 49 -14.62 3.84 -15.42
CA PRO A 49 -13.36 3.68 -16.10
C PRO A 49 -12.72 2.36 -15.73
N GLU A 50 -12.23 1.78 -16.76
CA GLU A 50 -11.29 0.71 -16.81
C GLU A 50 -10.48 0.64 -15.53
N ALA A 51 -10.23 -0.54 -15.05
CA ALA A 51 -9.32 -0.75 -13.92
C ALA A 51 -8.06 0.11 -14.11
N VAL A 52 -7.54 0.66 -13.03
CA VAL A 52 -6.29 1.45 -13.06
C VAL A 52 -5.21 0.70 -13.82
N SER A 53 -5.15 -0.63 -13.65
CA SER A 53 -4.19 -1.49 -14.34
C SER A 53 -4.36 -1.52 -15.86
N ASP A 54 -5.60 -1.44 -16.38
CA ASP A 54 -5.83 -1.32 -17.82
C ASP A 54 -5.27 0.02 -18.35
N TRP A 55 -5.54 1.11 -17.67
CA TRP A 55 -4.97 2.40 -18.05
C TRP A 55 -3.45 2.37 -18.05
N ILE A 56 -2.84 1.76 -17.03
CA ILE A 56 -1.38 1.62 -16.92
C ILE A 56 -0.83 0.77 -18.06
N ALA A 57 -1.45 -0.37 -18.38
CA ALA A 57 -1.02 -1.22 -19.48
C ALA A 57 -1.10 -0.50 -20.84
N ARG A 58 -2.17 0.26 -21.08
CA ARG A 58 -2.28 1.09 -22.30
C ARG A 58 -1.24 2.20 -22.34
N ALA A 59 -0.94 2.82 -21.20
CA ALA A 59 0.13 3.81 -21.09
C ALA A 59 1.50 3.19 -21.35
N ALA A 60 1.75 1.97 -20.87
CA ALA A 60 2.97 1.24 -21.14
C ALA A 60 3.15 0.97 -22.65
N ARG A 61 2.12 0.47 -23.33
CA ARG A 61 2.14 0.31 -24.79
C ARG A 61 2.40 1.63 -25.51
N TRP A 62 1.74 2.70 -25.09
CA TRP A 62 1.93 4.04 -25.65
C TRP A 62 3.37 4.53 -25.50
N ILE A 63 4.02 4.25 -24.35
CA ILE A 63 5.42 4.61 -24.09
C ILE A 63 6.33 3.76 -24.98
N GLU A 64 6.11 2.45 -25.04
CA GLU A 64 6.90 1.53 -25.89
C GLU A 64 6.85 1.96 -27.36
N GLU A 65 5.69 2.27 -27.89
CA GLU A 65 5.53 2.69 -29.29
C GLU A 65 6.31 3.94 -29.66
N ARG A 66 6.44 4.89 -28.72
CA ARG A 66 6.99 6.23 -28.99
C ARG A 66 8.39 6.44 -28.50
N HIS A 67 8.77 5.77 -27.42
CA HIS A 67 10.04 6.03 -26.72
C HIS A 67 10.98 4.84 -26.72
N ARG A 68 10.48 3.60 -26.86
CA ARG A 68 11.27 2.36 -26.91
C ARG A 68 12.36 2.34 -25.83
N PRO A 69 12.02 2.35 -24.55
CA PRO A 69 13.01 2.32 -23.47
C PRO A 69 13.79 1.02 -23.47
N ASP A 70 15.07 1.06 -23.11
CA ASP A 70 15.89 -0.14 -22.96
C ASP A 70 15.41 -1.03 -21.80
N LEU A 71 14.84 -0.43 -20.74
CA LEU A 71 14.19 -1.10 -19.61
C LEU A 71 12.86 -0.40 -19.30
N HIS A 72 11.78 -1.20 -19.25
CA HIS A 72 10.45 -0.71 -18.93
C HIS A 72 9.95 -1.42 -17.66
N LEU A 73 9.75 -0.66 -16.57
CA LEU A 73 9.15 -1.17 -15.33
C LEU A 73 7.68 -0.77 -15.27
N ILE A 74 6.79 -1.76 -15.23
CA ILE A 74 5.34 -1.57 -15.25
C ILE A 74 4.76 -2.14 -13.96
N TYR A 75 4.05 -1.31 -13.18
CA TYR A 75 3.42 -1.72 -11.94
C TYR A 75 1.89 -1.80 -12.09
N LEU A 76 1.33 -2.98 -11.84
CA LEU A 76 -0.10 -3.26 -11.95
C LEU A 76 -0.69 -3.58 -10.57
N PRO A 77 -1.34 -2.60 -9.89
CA PRO A 77 -1.75 -2.74 -8.49
C PRO A 77 -3.06 -3.49 -8.27
N HIS A 78 -3.70 -4.02 -9.31
CA HIS A 78 -5.10 -4.48 -9.26
C HIS A 78 -5.37 -5.51 -8.16
N LEU A 79 -4.52 -6.54 -8.04
CA LEU A 79 -4.72 -7.64 -7.09
C LEU A 79 -4.61 -7.21 -5.63
N ASP A 80 -3.89 -6.14 -5.34
CA ASP A 80 -3.69 -5.66 -3.98
C ASP A 80 -5.00 -5.28 -3.27
N TYR A 81 -5.96 -4.71 -4.00
CA TYR A 81 -7.17 -4.13 -3.40
C TYR A 81 -8.12 -5.17 -2.80
N ASN A 82 -8.60 -6.09 -3.62
CA ASN A 82 -9.59 -7.08 -3.18
C ASN A 82 -8.95 -8.18 -2.33
N LEU A 83 -7.69 -8.52 -2.55
CA LEU A 83 -6.97 -9.42 -1.66
C LEU A 83 -6.91 -8.89 -0.22
N GLN A 84 -6.72 -7.58 -0.02
CA GLN A 84 -6.79 -6.97 1.31
C GLN A 84 -8.22 -6.89 1.86
N ARG A 85 -9.21 -6.60 0.99
CA ARG A 85 -10.61 -6.41 1.40
C ARG A 85 -11.34 -7.72 1.71
N LEU A 86 -11.17 -8.73 0.88
CA LEU A 86 -11.92 -9.97 0.89
C LEU A 86 -11.10 -11.14 1.47
N GLY A 87 -9.77 -11.03 1.38
CA GLY A 87 -8.84 -12.09 1.69
C GLY A 87 -8.58 -13.01 0.49
N PRO A 88 -7.42 -13.69 0.46
CA PRO A 88 -7.01 -14.51 -0.68
C PRO A 88 -7.92 -15.72 -0.97
N ASP A 89 -8.67 -16.19 0.03
CA ASP A 89 -9.55 -17.35 -0.08
C ASP A 89 -10.96 -17.01 -0.61
N ASP A 90 -11.27 -15.73 -0.83
CA ASP A 90 -12.59 -15.33 -1.31
C ASP A 90 -12.76 -15.69 -2.80
N PRO A 91 -13.87 -16.36 -3.19
CA PRO A 91 -14.11 -16.75 -4.58
C PRO A 91 -14.12 -15.60 -5.59
N GLN A 92 -14.37 -14.37 -5.16
CA GLN A 92 -14.35 -13.19 -6.04
C GLN A 92 -12.93 -12.85 -6.54
N ILE A 93 -11.89 -13.27 -5.82
CA ILE A 93 -10.49 -13.06 -6.22
C ILE A 93 -10.16 -13.72 -7.56
N LEU A 94 -10.85 -14.84 -7.90
CA LEU A 94 -10.65 -15.49 -9.19
C LEU A 94 -11.01 -14.57 -10.37
N ALA A 95 -12.02 -13.73 -10.23
CA ALA A 95 -12.39 -12.76 -11.28
C ALA A 95 -11.32 -11.69 -11.45
N ASP A 96 -10.78 -11.15 -10.34
CA ASP A 96 -9.69 -10.18 -10.38
C ASP A 96 -8.41 -10.80 -10.97
N LEU A 97 -8.11 -12.04 -10.60
CA LEU A 97 -6.95 -12.76 -11.14
C LEU A 97 -7.09 -12.97 -12.65
N THR A 98 -8.25 -13.41 -13.13
CA THR A 98 -8.52 -13.61 -14.56
C THR A 98 -8.36 -12.29 -15.33
N LEU A 99 -8.88 -11.19 -14.80
CA LEU A 99 -8.76 -9.89 -15.44
C LEU A 99 -7.30 -9.43 -15.57
N VAL A 100 -6.50 -9.63 -14.53
CA VAL A 100 -5.08 -9.26 -14.57
C VAL A 100 -4.29 -10.19 -15.48
N ASP A 101 -4.61 -11.49 -15.46
CA ASP A 101 -3.98 -12.49 -16.34
C ASP A 101 -4.22 -12.14 -17.81
N ASP A 102 -5.48 -11.91 -18.21
CA ASP A 102 -5.83 -11.48 -19.57
C ASP A 102 -5.06 -10.21 -19.98
N LEU A 103 -5.02 -9.21 -19.10
CA LEU A 103 -4.36 -7.94 -19.36
C LEU A 103 -2.84 -8.08 -19.52
N VAL A 104 -2.22 -8.94 -18.68
CA VAL A 104 -0.78 -9.22 -18.72
C VAL A 104 -0.43 -10.02 -19.97
N VAL A 105 -1.22 -11.04 -20.32
CA VAL A 105 -1.02 -11.83 -21.55
C VAL A 105 -1.08 -10.93 -22.78
N ASP A 106 -2.13 -10.11 -22.91
CA ASP A 106 -2.27 -9.15 -24.01
C ASP A 106 -1.08 -8.18 -24.11
N LEU A 107 -0.57 -7.72 -22.97
CA LEU A 107 0.58 -6.82 -22.91
C LEU A 107 1.86 -7.52 -23.35
N ILE A 108 2.10 -8.75 -22.89
CA ILE A 108 3.28 -9.55 -23.25
C ILE A 108 3.27 -9.86 -24.75
N GLU A 109 2.16 -10.35 -25.31
CA GLU A 109 2.04 -10.66 -26.72
C GLU A 109 2.38 -9.44 -27.60
N ASP A 110 1.90 -8.25 -27.23
CA ASP A 110 2.21 -7.03 -27.96
C ASP A 110 3.70 -6.62 -27.83
N LEU A 111 4.31 -6.79 -26.66
CA LEU A 111 5.72 -6.48 -26.41
C LEU A 111 6.65 -7.50 -27.12
N GLU A 112 6.35 -8.80 -27.05
CA GLU A 112 7.12 -9.86 -27.72
C GLU A 112 7.08 -9.71 -29.24
N ALA A 113 5.93 -9.31 -29.81
CA ALA A 113 5.82 -9.00 -31.24
C ALA A 113 6.73 -7.85 -31.69
N ARG A 114 7.21 -7.05 -30.75
CA ARG A 114 8.16 -5.94 -30.96
C ARG A 114 9.61 -6.33 -30.60
N GLY A 115 9.84 -7.57 -30.18
CA GLY A 115 11.15 -8.08 -29.76
C GLY A 115 11.57 -7.68 -28.34
N VAL A 116 10.61 -7.37 -27.48
CA VAL A 116 10.83 -7.04 -26.06
C VAL A 116 10.63 -8.30 -25.23
N SER A 117 11.64 -8.71 -24.48
CA SER A 117 11.52 -9.82 -23.50
C SER A 117 10.81 -9.34 -22.25
N SER A 118 9.98 -10.21 -21.67
CA SER A 118 9.16 -9.88 -20.51
C SER A 118 9.52 -10.73 -19.29
N LEU A 119 9.62 -10.06 -18.14
CA LEU A 119 9.76 -10.67 -16.82
C LEU A 119 8.62 -10.22 -15.93
N ILE A 120 7.84 -11.16 -15.42
CA ILE A 120 6.71 -10.92 -14.53
C ILE A 120 7.15 -11.20 -13.11
N LEU A 121 6.85 -10.27 -12.20
CA LEU A 121 7.20 -10.37 -10.79
C LEU A 121 5.99 -10.04 -9.94
N SER A 122 5.76 -10.76 -8.86
CA SER A 122 4.98 -10.25 -7.73
C SER A 122 5.92 -9.72 -6.65
N GLU A 123 5.58 -8.59 -6.05
CA GLU A 123 6.40 -7.93 -5.04
C GLU A 123 6.30 -8.66 -3.70
N TYR A 124 5.11 -9.17 -3.37
CA TYR A 124 4.80 -9.89 -2.13
C TYR A 124 3.65 -10.88 -2.35
N GLY A 125 3.50 -11.82 -1.41
CA GLY A 125 2.28 -12.59 -1.23
C GLY A 125 1.35 -11.91 -0.22
N ILE A 126 0.05 -12.12 -0.34
CA ILE A 126 -0.95 -11.63 0.62
C ILE A 126 -1.51 -12.82 1.38
N THR A 127 -1.44 -12.75 2.71
CA THR A 127 -1.94 -13.80 3.62
C THR A 127 -3.26 -13.39 4.28
N PRO A 128 -4.14 -14.36 4.62
CA PRO A 128 -5.38 -14.05 5.31
C PRO A 128 -5.10 -13.57 6.75
N VAL A 129 -5.68 -12.43 7.13
CA VAL A 129 -5.48 -11.85 8.47
C VAL A 129 -6.78 -11.79 9.28
N ARG A 130 -6.63 -11.90 10.60
CA ARG A 130 -7.74 -11.86 11.56
C ARG A 130 -7.45 -11.05 12.82
N HIS A 131 -6.23 -10.59 13.00
CA HIS A 131 -5.80 -9.88 14.21
C HIS A 131 -5.08 -8.58 13.86
N ALA A 132 -5.59 -7.48 14.38
CA ALA A 132 -5.01 -6.14 14.20
C ALA A 132 -4.24 -5.72 15.46
N ILE A 133 -2.97 -5.36 15.30
CA ILE A 133 -2.08 -4.95 16.38
C ILE A 133 -2.02 -3.42 16.40
N HIS A 134 -2.27 -2.82 17.56
CA HIS A 134 -2.35 -1.37 17.74
C HIS A 134 -1.13 -0.84 18.54
N LEU A 135 0.05 -0.82 17.92
CA LEU A 135 1.30 -0.42 18.60
C LEU A 135 1.23 0.98 19.20
N ASN A 136 0.69 1.95 18.48
CA ASN A 136 0.62 3.32 18.96
C ASN A 136 -0.38 3.49 20.12
N ARG A 137 -1.48 2.70 20.17
CA ARG A 137 -2.34 2.64 21.36
C ARG A 137 -1.60 2.05 22.55
N PHE A 138 -0.85 0.98 22.35
CA PHE A 138 -0.04 0.38 23.39
C PHE A 138 1.00 1.38 23.94
N PHE A 139 1.76 2.06 23.08
CA PHE A 139 2.73 3.07 23.51
C PHE A 139 2.08 4.24 24.24
N ARG A 140 0.88 4.66 23.83
CA ARG A 140 0.10 5.65 24.55
C ARG A 140 -0.28 5.19 25.96
N GLN A 141 -0.77 3.96 26.11
CA GLN A 141 -1.14 3.37 27.39
C GLN A 141 0.05 3.24 28.35
N GLN A 142 1.25 3.04 27.80
CA GLN A 142 2.50 3.06 28.59
C GLN A 142 2.98 4.49 28.94
N GLY A 143 2.30 5.53 28.43
CA GLY A 143 2.72 6.93 28.63
C GLY A 143 3.89 7.38 27.78
N TRP A 144 4.28 6.62 26.78
CA TRP A 144 5.41 6.91 25.91
C TRP A 144 5.03 7.68 24.64
N LEU A 145 3.79 7.58 24.19
CA LEU A 145 3.28 8.34 23.07
C LEU A 145 2.46 9.53 23.57
N THR A 146 2.86 10.72 23.17
CA THR A 146 2.25 11.97 23.60
C THR A 146 1.21 12.41 22.58
N ILE A 147 0.03 12.78 23.09
CA ILE A 147 -1.10 13.31 22.31
C ILE A 147 -1.26 14.80 22.62
N LYS A 148 -1.47 15.59 21.58
CA LYS A 148 -2.01 16.95 21.68
C LYS A 148 -3.47 16.96 21.23
N GLU A 149 -4.28 17.73 21.91
CA GLU A 149 -5.70 17.88 21.58
C GLU A 149 -5.90 19.20 20.82
N GLU A 150 -6.53 19.12 19.66
CA GLU A 150 -6.92 20.28 18.86
C GLU A 150 -8.39 20.15 18.45
N LEU A 151 -9.21 21.11 18.86
CA LEU A 151 -10.65 21.15 18.56
C LEU A 151 -11.39 19.84 18.93
N GLY A 152 -11.03 19.24 20.06
CA GLY A 152 -11.61 17.98 20.52
C GLY A 152 -11.12 16.74 19.79
N LYS A 153 -10.10 16.87 18.93
CA LYS A 153 -9.46 15.78 18.19
C LYS A 153 -8.04 15.54 18.68
N GLU A 154 -7.63 14.30 18.68
CA GLU A 154 -6.32 13.85 19.14
C GLU A 154 -5.35 13.77 17.97
N LEU A 155 -4.18 14.34 18.15
CA LEU A 155 -3.07 14.27 17.20
C LEU A 155 -1.82 13.79 17.94
N ILE A 156 -0.99 12.98 17.27
CA ILE A 156 0.31 12.61 17.83
C ILE A 156 1.21 13.85 17.86
N ASP A 157 1.83 14.10 18.99
CA ASP A 157 2.99 14.98 19.08
C ASP A 157 4.27 14.13 18.96
N PHE A 158 4.76 13.97 17.74
CA PHE A 158 5.96 13.17 17.47
C PHE A 158 7.20 13.72 18.19
N GLY A 159 7.30 15.05 18.34
CA GLY A 159 8.43 15.69 19.00
C GLY A 159 8.47 15.48 20.52
N ALA A 160 7.29 15.41 21.13
CA ALA A 160 7.15 15.15 22.56
C ALA A 160 7.11 13.67 22.90
N SER A 161 6.73 12.80 21.95
CA SER A 161 6.67 11.36 22.16
C SER A 161 8.05 10.75 22.40
N GLU A 162 8.13 9.82 23.33
CA GLU A 162 9.33 9.03 23.59
C GLU A 162 9.44 7.84 22.64
N VAL A 163 8.30 7.28 22.24
CA VAL A 163 8.19 6.15 21.32
C VAL A 163 6.97 6.33 20.44
N PHE A 164 7.11 6.01 19.16
CA PHE A 164 5.98 5.86 18.24
C PHE A 164 6.29 4.84 17.14
N ALA A 165 5.26 4.31 16.50
CA ALA A 165 5.37 3.41 15.38
C ALA A 165 4.82 4.04 14.09
N VAL A 166 5.49 3.76 12.98
CA VAL A 166 4.98 3.94 11.62
C VAL A 166 4.68 2.55 11.08
N CYS A 167 3.40 2.28 10.83
CA CYS A 167 2.88 0.96 10.53
C CYS A 167 2.59 0.82 9.04
N ASP A 168 3.02 -0.28 8.44
CA ASP A 168 2.76 -0.60 7.06
C ASP A 168 2.42 -2.09 6.94
N HIS A 169 1.13 -2.39 6.89
CA HIS A 169 0.61 -3.75 6.78
C HIS A 169 1.16 -4.70 7.86
N GLN A 170 2.05 -5.63 7.52
CA GLN A 170 2.65 -6.58 8.46
C GLN A 170 4.03 -6.17 8.96
N VAL A 171 4.47 -4.96 8.65
CA VAL A 171 5.74 -4.39 9.14
C VAL A 171 5.48 -3.09 9.89
N ALA A 172 6.20 -2.85 10.96
CA ALA A 172 6.18 -1.58 11.68
C ALA A 172 7.59 -1.12 12.04
N HIS A 173 7.87 0.14 11.78
CA HIS A 173 9.08 0.82 12.20
C HIS A 173 8.81 1.56 13.51
N ILE A 174 9.56 1.22 14.57
CA ILE A 174 9.44 1.85 15.88
C ILE A 174 10.62 2.80 16.06
N TYR A 175 10.32 4.03 16.41
CA TYR A 175 11.27 5.10 16.63
C TYR A 175 11.35 5.43 18.12
N LEU A 176 12.56 5.47 18.66
CA LEU A 176 12.87 5.71 20.05
C LEU A 176 13.59 7.05 20.20
N LYS A 177 13.04 7.98 20.97
CA LYS A 177 13.74 9.23 21.30
C LYS A 177 15.00 8.97 22.16
N ASP A 178 14.92 7.98 23.04
CA ASP A 178 16.02 7.48 23.84
C ASP A 178 16.26 6.00 23.51
N PRO A 179 17.37 5.66 22.83
CA PRO A 179 17.71 4.28 22.47
C PRO A 179 17.83 3.34 23.67
N SER A 180 18.09 3.85 24.89
CA SER A 180 18.18 3.02 26.10
C SER A 180 16.88 2.32 26.46
N LYS A 181 15.73 2.86 26.03
CA LYS A 181 14.41 2.26 26.23
C LYS A 181 14.19 0.96 25.45
N ARG A 182 15.05 0.65 24.49
CA ARG A 182 15.01 -0.59 23.72
C ARG A 182 14.94 -1.81 24.63
N SER A 183 15.77 -1.84 25.68
CA SER A 183 15.81 -2.94 26.65
C SER A 183 14.50 -3.14 27.43
N THR A 184 13.68 -2.10 27.56
CA THR A 184 12.36 -2.17 28.20
C THR A 184 11.26 -2.56 27.20
N ILE A 185 11.31 -1.97 26.01
CA ILE A 185 10.25 -2.10 25.01
C ILE A 185 10.26 -3.46 24.31
N ARG A 186 11.45 -3.93 23.91
CA ARG A 186 11.62 -5.20 23.19
C ARG A 186 10.97 -6.39 23.89
N PRO A 187 11.22 -6.66 25.18
CA PRO A 187 10.59 -7.78 25.88
C PRO A 187 9.06 -7.69 25.94
N MET A 188 8.50 -6.48 25.99
CA MET A 188 7.05 -6.27 25.97
C MET A 188 6.46 -6.58 24.61
N LEU A 189 7.13 -6.17 23.54
CA LEU A 189 6.72 -6.51 22.17
C LEU A 189 6.81 -8.02 21.91
N GLU A 190 7.85 -8.70 22.39
CA GLU A 190 8.03 -10.14 22.24
C GLU A 190 6.89 -10.96 22.86
N THR A 191 6.21 -10.41 23.86
CA THR A 191 5.04 -11.05 24.50
C THR A 191 3.71 -10.67 23.87
N MET A 192 3.71 -9.73 22.93
CA MET A 192 2.49 -9.25 22.29
C MET A 192 1.99 -10.26 21.23
N GLU A 193 0.72 -10.62 21.34
CA GLU A 193 0.10 -11.54 20.38
C GLU A 193 0.19 -11.00 18.96
N GLY A 194 0.57 -11.86 18.02
CA GLY A 194 0.66 -11.52 16.61
C GLY A 194 2.02 -10.95 16.17
N ILE A 195 2.97 -10.71 17.06
CA ILE A 195 4.34 -10.37 16.69
C ILE A 195 5.13 -11.64 16.40
N ALA A 196 5.80 -11.67 15.23
CA ALA A 196 6.63 -12.78 14.79
C ALA A 196 8.12 -12.52 15.08
N MET A 197 8.62 -11.35 14.69
CA MET A 197 10.04 -11.02 14.76
C MET A 197 10.24 -9.55 15.10
N ILE A 198 11.39 -9.27 15.71
CA ILE A 198 11.85 -7.91 16.02
C ILE A 198 13.32 -7.83 15.61
N TRP A 199 13.60 -6.96 14.62
CA TRP A 199 14.96 -6.70 14.18
C TRP A 199 15.53 -5.44 14.85
N GLU A 200 16.74 -5.59 15.33
CA GLU A 200 17.62 -4.50 15.79
C GLU A 200 18.71 -4.26 14.75
N GLU A 201 19.73 -3.48 15.13
CA GLU A 201 20.82 -3.10 14.24
C GLU A 201 21.55 -4.28 13.57
N PRO A 202 21.88 -5.39 14.26
CA PRO A 202 22.55 -6.52 13.63
C PRO A 202 21.71 -7.20 12.55
N GLU A 203 20.43 -7.45 12.84
CA GLU A 203 19.50 -8.09 11.89
C GLU A 203 19.19 -7.15 10.74
N LYS A 204 18.91 -5.86 11.01
CA LYS A 204 18.67 -4.85 9.97
C LYS A 204 19.85 -4.78 9.00
N LYS A 205 21.07 -4.77 9.52
CA LYS A 205 22.29 -4.75 8.70
C LYS A 205 22.46 -6.02 7.88
N ALA A 206 22.18 -7.18 8.45
CA ALA A 206 22.26 -8.46 7.76
C ALA A 206 21.30 -8.55 6.56
N HIS A 207 20.18 -7.82 6.62
CA HIS A 207 19.15 -7.80 5.59
C HIS A 207 19.11 -6.48 4.77
N GLY A 208 20.15 -5.63 4.87
CA GLY A 208 20.24 -4.39 4.09
C GLY A 208 19.23 -3.31 4.50
N MET A 209 18.68 -3.37 5.72
CA MET A 209 17.71 -2.41 6.26
C MET A 209 18.33 -1.41 7.26
N ASP A 210 19.65 -1.28 7.29
CA ASP A 210 20.39 -0.38 8.20
C ASP A 210 20.42 1.08 7.71
N HIS A 211 19.38 1.52 7.03
CA HIS A 211 19.24 2.89 6.54
C HIS A 211 18.83 3.85 7.67
N GLY A 212 19.32 5.10 7.65
CA GLY A 212 19.03 6.11 8.68
C GLY A 212 17.57 6.51 8.85
N ARG A 213 16.66 6.10 7.93
CA ARG A 213 15.21 6.25 8.05
C ARG A 213 14.51 5.00 8.60
N ALA A 214 15.20 3.87 8.71
CA ALA A 214 14.64 2.70 9.36
C ALA A 214 14.43 2.98 10.85
N GLY A 215 13.37 2.40 11.44
CA GLY A 215 13.14 2.51 12.88
C GLY A 215 14.28 1.92 13.70
N ASP A 216 14.38 2.33 14.96
CA ASP A 216 15.31 1.72 15.92
C ASP A 216 15.04 0.22 16.09
N LEU A 217 13.76 -0.15 16.03
CA LEU A 217 13.29 -1.52 15.89
C LEU A 217 12.44 -1.65 14.65
N VAL A 218 12.58 -2.75 13.91
CA VAL A 218 11.65 -3.14 12.85
C VAL A 218 10.93 -4.40 13.30
N VAL A 219 9.61 -4.33 13.34
CA VAL A 219 8.76 -5.39 13.90
C VAL A 219 7.92 -5.99 12.78
N PHE A 220 7.89 -7.32 12.72
CA PHE A 220 7.12 -8.08 11.77
C PHE A 220 5.98 -8.80 12.47
N ALA A 221 4.78 -8.73 11.90
CA ALA A 221 3.65 -9.47 12.37
C ALA A 221 3.74 -10.95 11.91
N ARG A 222 2.98 -11.83 12.55
CA ARG A 222 2.70 -13.17 12.02
C ARG A 222 1.82 -13.06 10.79
N ASP A 223 1.82 -14.07 9.95
CA ASP A 223 1.05 -14.17 8.72
C ASP A 223 -0.45 -13.86 8.88
N TRP A 224 -1.04 -14.18 10.04
CA TRP A 224 -2.45 -13.96 10.37
C TRP A 224 -2.74 -12.64 11.10
N ALA A 225 -1.74 -11.75 11.28
CA ALA A 225 -1.83 -10.47 11.99
C ALA A 225 -1.28 -9.32 11.14
N TRP A 226 -1.65 -8.08 11.48
CA TRP A 226 -1.17 -6.88 10.81
C TRP A 226 -1.19 -5.66 11.75
N PHE A 227 -0.48 -4.58 11.41
CA PHE A 227 -0.35 -3.40 12.25
C PHE A 227 -1.24 -2.26 11.77
N THR A 228 -1.96 -1.62 12.71
CA THR A 228 -2.66 -0.38 12.44
C THR A 228 -1.85 0.82 12.91
N TYR A 229 -2.10 2.00 12.32
CA TYR A 229 -1.54 3.26 12.82
C TYR A 229 -2.28 3.79 14.06
N TYR A 230 -3.40 3.18 14.48
CA TYR A 230 -4.34 3.74 15.44
C TYR A 230 -3.71 4.04 16.80
N TYR A 231 -3.93 5.28 17.28
CA TYR A 231 -3.45 5.77 18.56
C TYR A 231 -4.55 6.36 19.45
N SER A 232 -5.69 6.77 18.88
CA SER A 232 -6.84 7.24 19.66
C SER A 232 -7.50 6.09 20.39
N GLU A 233 -7.84 6.29 21.65
CA GLU A 233 -8.56 5.28 22.45
C GLU A 233 -10.05 5.27 22.13
N GLU A 234 -10.59 6.42 21.78
CA GLU A 234 -11.99 6.60 21.37
C GLU A 234 -12.06 7.08 19.91
N ASP A 235 -12.84 6.41 19.09
CA ASP A 235 -13.01 6.73 17.66
C ASP A 235 -13.57 8.14 17.42
N GLN A 236 -14.34 8.67 18.37
CA GLN A 236 -14.89 10.02 18.29
C GLN A 236 -13.80 11.09 18.43
N ARG A 237 -12.72 10.78 19.11
CA ARG A 237 -11.58 11.67 19.33
C ARG A 237 -10.48 11.49 18.27
N ALA A 238 -10.61 10.48 17.41
CA ALA A 238 -9.69 10.28 16.29
C ALA A 238 -9.60 11.55 15.41
N PRO A 239 -8.45 11.83 14.79
CA PRO A 239 -8.25 13.03 13.99
C PRO A 239 -9.25 13.12 12.83
N ASP A 240 -9.46 14.32 12.33
CA ASP A 240 -10.42 14.58 11.25
C ASP A 240 -10.11 13.81 9.96
N PHE A 241 -8.83 13.56 9.70
CA PHE A 241 -8.37 12.78 8.54
C PHE A 241 -8.54 11.26 8.71
N ALA A 242 -8.75 10.75 9.91
CA ALA A 242 -8.82 9.31 10.17
C ALA A 242 -9.93 8.61 9.38
N ARG A 243 -11.05 9.31 9.13
CA ARG A 243 -12.18 8.79 8.34
C ARG A 243 -12.13 9.20 6.86
N CYS A 244 -10.99 9.68 6.39
CA CYS A 244 -10.76 10.10 5.01
C CYS A 244 -9.72 9.22 4.32
N VAL A 245 -9.77 9.13 3.00
CA VAL A 245 -8.64 8.66 2.20
C VAL A 245 -7.55 9.74 2.27
N ASP A 246 -6.54 9.53 3.09
CA ASP A 246 -5.46 10.49 3.31
C ASP A 246 -4.17 9.81 3.77
N ILE A 247 -3.57 9.06 2.87
CA ILE A 247 -2.39 8.23 3.11
C ILE A 247 -1.15 9.00 3.62
N HIS A 248 -1.09 10.32 3.42
CA HIS A 248 0.08 11.12 3.79
C HIS A 248 -0.01 11.74 5.19
N ARG A 249 -1.17 11.71 5.84
CA ARG A 249 -1.36 12.28 7.19
C ARG A 249 -1.38 11.23 8.29
N LYS A 250 -1.58 9.96 7.92
CA LYS A 250 -1.55 8.83 8.83
C LYS A 250 -0.11 8.39 9.06
N PRO A 251 0.28 7.99 10.27
CA PRO A 251 1.62 7.45 10.53
C PRO A 251 1.74 5.99 10.03
N GLY A 252 1.78 5.84 8.73
CA GLY A 252 1.81 4.58 8.01
C GLY A 252 0.67 4.42 7.01
N TYR A 253 0.49 3.21 6.52
CA TYR A 253 -0.60 2.82 5.63
C TYR A 253 -1.82 2.35 6.43
N ASP A 254 -3.00 2.57 5.88
CA ASP A 254 -4.27 2.16 6.49
C ASP A 254 -5.14 1.43 5.45
N PRO A 255 -5.06 0.09 5.37
CA PRO A 255 -5.90 -0.70 4.46
C PRO A 255 -7.40 -0.48 4.66
N VAL A 256 -7.82 0.01 5.82
CA VAL A 256 -9.22 0.36 6.11
C VAL A 256 -9.72 1.49 5.19
N GLU A 257 -8.84 2.25 4.56
CA GLU A 257 -9.19 3.23 3.53
C GLU A 257 -9.89 2.60 2.30
N LEU A 258 -9.71 1.31 2.09
CA LEU A 258 -10.38 0.56 1.00
C LEU A 258 -11.88 0.32 1.26
N PHE A 259 -12.39 0.67 2.44
CA PHE A 259 -13.77 0.38 2.83
C PHE A 259 -14.62 1.64 2.96
N MET A 260 -15.86 1.53 2.52
CA MET A 260 -16.92 2.45 2.90
C MET A 260 -17.42 2.07 4.29
N ASP A 261 -17.55 3.04 5.20
CA ASP A 261 -18.04 2.78 6.55
C ASP A 261 -19.43 2.11 6.51
N PRO A 262 -19.55 0.83 6.93
CA PRO A 262 -20.79 0.08 6.85
C PRO A 262 -21.87 0.61 7.80
N THR A 263 -21.53 1.46 8.75
CA THR A 263 -22.49 2.09 9.67
C THR A 263 -23.23 3.28 9.04
N LEU A 264 -22.77 3.77 7.89
CA LEU A 264 -23.42 4.86 7.17
C LEU A 264 -24.75 4.43 6.59
N ARG A 265 -25.84 5.00 7.08
CA ARG A 265 -27.20 4.66 6.61
C ARG A 265 -27.44 5.05 5.14
N TRP A 266 -26.83 6.14 4.67
CA TRP A 266 -27.02 6.71 3.34
C TRP A 266 -25.68 7.15 2.73
N PRO A 267 -24.74 6.24 2.43
CA PRO A 267 -23.39 6.61 2.01
C PRO A 267 -23.39 7.41 0.71
N ARG A 268 -24.22 7.05 -0.28
CA ARG A 268 -24.31 7.79 -1.55
C ARG A 268 -24.80 9.24 -1.36
N LEU A 269 -25.77 9.46 -0.47
CA LEU A 269 -26.24 10.82 -0.16
C LEU A 269 -25.16 11.62 0.59
N LYS A 270 -24.43 10.99 1.49
CA LYS A 270 -23.31 11.65 2.19
C LYS A 270 -22.22 12.06 1.19
N VAL A 271 -21.82 11.18 0.27
CA VAL A 271 -20.86 11.50 -0.79
C VAL A 271 -21.37 12.64 -1.67
N ALA A 272 -22.61 12.57 -2.16
CA ALA A 272 -23.21 13.63 -2.97
C ALA A 272 -23.22 14.98 -2.24
N TRP A 273 -23.58 15.00 -0.96
CA TRP A 273 -23.55 16.20 -0.13
C TRP A 273 -22.12 16.77 0.00
N ARG A 274 -21.11 15.92 0.25
CA ARG A 274 -19.70 16.35 0.32
C ARG A 274 -19.23 16.94 -1.02
N LEU A 275 -19.59 16.31 -2.14
CA LEU A 275 -19.27 16.83 -3.47
C LEU A 275 -19.95 18.18 -3.72
N LEU A 276 -21.21 18.35 -3.33
CA LEU A 276 -21.90 19.63 -3.43
C LEU A 276 -21.23 20.72 -2.60
N GLN A 277 -20.81 20.40 -1.35
CA GLN A 277 -20.04 21.34 -0.53
C GLN A 277 -18.74 21.77 -1.22
N LYS A 278 -18.04 20.84 -1.88
CA LYS A 278 -16.84 21.13 -2.66
C LYS A 278 -17.14 22.09 -3.82
N GLU A 279 -18.18 21.83 -4.60
CA GLU A 279 -18.60 22.69 -5.73
C GLU A 279 -19.00 24.10 -5.27
N LEU A 280 -19.58 24.21 -4.08
CA LEU A 280 -19.91 25.50 -3.48
C LEU A 280 -18.70 26.23 -2.86
N GLY A 281 -17.48 25.68 -3.01
CA GLY A 281 -16.24 26.26 -2.46
C GLY A 281 -16.11 26.13 -0.96
N MET A 282 -16.92 25.31 -0.31
CA MET A 282 -16.83 25.05 1.12
C MET A 282 -15.71 24.06 1.43
N ARG A 283 -14.98 24.26 2.53
CA ARG A 283 -14.06 23.23 3.03
C ARG A 283 -14.87 22.00 3.45
N MET A 284 -14.52 20.85 2.91
CA MET A 284 -15.14 19.59 3.28
C MET A 284 -14.10 18.48 3.47
N LEU A 285 -14.47 17.46 4.23
CA LEU A 285 -13.75 16.19 4.34
C LEU A 285 -14.65 15.09 3.82
N MET A 286 -14.09 14.18 3.00
CA MET A 286 -14.79 12.99 2.53
C MET A 286 -14.69 11.89 3.60
N ASP A 287 -15.40 12.10 4.71
CA ASP A 287 -15.36 11.30 5.93
C ASP A 287 -16.24 10.04 5.82
N VAL A 288 -15.88 9.14 4.92
CA VAL A 288 -16.65 7.92 4.60
C VAL A 288 -15.93 6.62 4.98
N ILE A 289 -14.70 6.71 5.49
CA ILE A 289 -13.89 5.57 5.88
C ILE A 289 -14.25 5.13 7.31
N PRO A 290 -14.39 3.82 7.58
CA PRO A 290 -14.56 3.32 8.95
C PRO A 290 -13.26 3.42 9.76
N LEU A 291 -13.34 3.12 11.05
CA LEU A 291 -12.19 2.90 11.93
C LEU A 291 -12.19 1.46 12.48
N ASP A 292 -12.78 0.56 11.74
CA ASP A 292 -12.91 -0.85 12.10
C ASP A 292 -11.84 -1.69 11.38
N ALA A 293 -10.76 -1.96 12.08
CA ALA A 293 -9.66 -2.78 11.58
C ALA A 293 -10.05 -4.23 11.27
N SER A 294 -11.16 -4.73 11.83
CA SER A 294 -11.63 -6.11 11.59
C SER A 294 -12.15 -6.35 10.17
N LEU A 295 -12.37 -5.28 9.41
CA LEU A 295 -12.79 -5.36 8.02
C LEU A 295 -11.68 -5.87 7.09
N VAL A 296 -10.42 -5.63 7.41
CA VAL A 296 -9.26 -6.08 6.62
C VAL A 296 -9.15 -7.61 6.73
N LYS A 297 -9.07 -8.29 5.58
CA LYS A 297 -9.06 -9.75 5.48
C LYS A 297 -7.77 -10.32 4.91
N GLY A 298 -6.97 -9.50 4.24
CA GLY A 298 -5.64 -9.87 3.74
C GLY A 298 -4.62 -8.80 4.05
N SER A 299 -3.36 -9.19 4.20
CA SER A 299 -2.25 -8.27 4.42
C SER A 299 -0.94 -8.90 3.95
N HIS A 300 0.12 -8.09 3.89
CA HIS A 300 1.44 -8.47 3.39
C HIS A 300 2.55 -7.77 4.15
N GLY A 301 3.80 -8.12 3.86
CA GLY A 301 4.99 -7.45 4.39
C GLY A 301 5.80 -8.28 5.39
N THR A 302 5.22 -9.32 6.03
CA THR A 302 6.01 -10.26 6.81
C THR A 302 6.81 -11.20 5.91
N LEU A 303 7.87 -11.79 6.44
CA LEU A 303 8.57 -12.86 5.76
C LEU A 303 7.71 -14.13 5.86
N PRO A 304 7.24 -14.69 4.73
CA PRO A 304 6.33 -15.83 4.78
C PRO A 304 7.05 -17.10 5.22
N ASP A 305 6.42 -17.85 6.12
CA ASP A 305 6.95 -19.13 6.63
C ASP A 305 6.77 -20.27 5.61
N GLU A 306 5.73 -20.17 4.75
CA GLU A 306 5.37 -21.22 3.79
C GLU A 306 5.62 -20.76 2.35
N GLN A 307 6.21 -21.65 1.55
CA GLN A 307 6.55 -21.37 0.14
C GLN A 307 5.33 -21.00 -0.71
N VAL A 308 4.15 -21.49 -0.37
CA VAL A 308 2.89 -21.13 -1.07
C VAL A 308 2.58 -19.63 -1.00
N ASN A 309 3.11 -18.95 0.00
CA ASN A 309 2.93 -17.51 0.22
C ASN A 309 4.07 -16.66 -0.37
N TYR A 310 5.06 -17.28 -1.02
CA TYR A 310 6.17 -16.54 -1.63
C TYR A 310 5.70 -15.76 -2.85
N PRO A 311 6.31 -14.59 -3.12
CA PRO A 311 6.17 -13.92 -4.40
C PRO A 311 6.63 -14.83 -5.54
N MET A 312 6.10 -14.58 -6.73
CA MET A 312 6.39 -15.37 -7.92
C MET A 312 7.20 -14.59 -8.95
N MET A 313 7.96 -15.32 -9.75
CA MET A 313 8.64 -14.80 -10.93
C MET A 313 8.34 -15.71 -12.12
N LEU A 314 7.97 -15.14 -13.25
CA LEU A 314 7.74 -15.84 -14.52
C LEU A 314 8.45 -15.11 -15.66
N SER A 315 9.07 -15.86 -16.55
CA SER A 315 9.62 -15.34 -17.80
C SER A 315 9.63 -16.42 -18.87
N SER A 316 9.48 -16.01 -20.12
CA SER A 316 9.71 -16.86 -21.29
C SER A 316 11.18 -16.83 -21.77
N ASP A 317 11.99 -15.94 -21.24
CA ASP A 317 13.40 -15.77 -21.64
C ASP A 317 14.31 -16.71 -20.84
N PRO A 318 15.07 -17.59 -21.51
CA PRO A 318 15.95 -18.57 -20.85
C PRO A 318 17.10 -17.94 -20.04
N VAL A 319 17.41 -16.64 -20.22
CA VAL A 319 18.39 -15.93 -19.37
C VAL A 319 17.95 -15.91 -17.90
N PHE A 320 16.65 -15.98 -17.66
CA PHE A 320 16.07 -16.00 -16.32
C PHE A 320 15.86 -17.42 -15.77
N ASP A 321 16.16 -18.45 -16.58
CA ASP A 321 16.10 -19.85 -16.13
C ASP A 321 17.27 -20.19 -15.19
N GLY A 322 17.07 -21.17 -14.32
CA GLY A 322 18.17 -21.86 -13.64
C GLY A 322 18.36 -21.54 -12.16
N ALA A 323 17.34 -21.07 -11.47
CA ALA A 323 17.37 -21.12 -10.01
C ALA A 323 16.75 -22.42 -9.51
N ASP A 324 17.59 -23.38 -9.07
CA ASP A 324 17.14 -24.61 -8.39
C ASP A 324 16.62 -24.34 -6.96
N ARG A 325 16.44 -23.05 -6.60
CA ARG A 325 16.04 -22.58 -5.29
C ARG A 325 15.16 -21.33 -5.42
N PRO A 326 14.35 -21.00 -4.39
CA PRO A 326 13.76 -19.68 -4.28
C PRO A 326 14.82 -18.57 -4.36
N LEU A 327 14.50 -17.49 -5.08
CA LEU A 327 15.34 -16.30 -5.18
C LEU A 327 14.97 -15.31 -4.06
N GLU A 328 15.98 -14.65 -3.53
CA GLU A 328 15.73 -13.48 -2.67
C GLU A 328 15.32 -12.30 -3.54
N SER A 329 14.35 -11.50 -3.09
CA SER A 329 13.89 -10.30 -3.83
C SER A 329 15.05 -9.34 -4.15
N THR A 330 16.08 -9.31 -3.32
CA THR A 330 17.31 -8.51 -3.52
C THR A 330 18.17 -9.00 -4.68
N GLU A 331 17.98 -10.22 -5.18
CA GLU A 331 18.73 -10.78 -6.33
C GLU A 331 18.15 -10.35 -7.68
N ILE A 332 16.91 -9.84 -7.71
CA ILE A 332 16.17 -9.52 -8.95
C ILE A 332 16.90 -8.45 -9.77
N ALA A 333 17.42 -7.41 -9.13
CA ALA A 333 18.15 -6.36 -9.85
C ALA A 333 19.37 -6.93 -10.62
N SER A 334 20.16 -7.77 -9.95
CA SER A 334 21.32 -8.42 -10.59
C SER A 334 20.91 -9.44 -11.67
N LEU A 335 19.73 -10.01 -11.55
CA LEU A 335 19.18 -10.90 -12.59
C LEU A 335 18.84 -10.09 -13.84
N ILE A 336 18.18 -8.95 -13.69
CA ILE A 336 17.88 -8.04 -14.80
C ILE A 336 19.16 -7.49 -15.44
N GLU A 337 20.16 -7.10 -14.65
CA GLU A 337 21.45 -6.63 -15.18
C GLU A 337 22.12 -7.66 -16.08
N ARG A 338 22.06 -8.94 -15.75
CA ARG A 338 22.64 -10.02 -16.59
C ARG A 338 22.04 -10.06 -17.99
N PHE A 339 20.76 -9.73 -18.13
CA PHE A 339 20.10 -9.67 -19.44
C PHE A 339 20.77 -8.67 -20.39
N PHE A 340 21.27 -7.53 -19.87
CA PHE A 340 21.92 -6.52 -20.69
C PHE A 340 23.41 -6.77 -20.98
N VAL A 341 24.01 -7.76 -20.33
CA VAL A 341 25.44 -8.07 -20.43
C VAL A 341 25.67 -9.36 -21.23
N SER A 342 24.64 -10.19 -21.39
CA SER A 342 24.62 -11.41 -22.19
C SER A 342 24.43 -11.10 -23.68
#